data_1d7390920ac283a4c698419d0fa360af
#
_entry.id   1d7390920ac283a4c698419d0fa360af
#
_cell.length_a   1.000
_cell.length_b   1.000
_cell.length_c   1.000
_cell.angle_alpha   90.00
_cell.angle_beta   90.00
_cell.angle_gamma   90.00
#
_symmetry.space_group_name_H-M   'P 1'
#
loop_
_entity.id
_entity.type
_entity.pdbx_description
1 polymer ?
#
loop_
_entity_poly.entity_id
_entity_poly.type
_entity_poly.pdbx_seq_one_letter_code
_entity_poly.pdbx_strand_id
1 'polypeptide(L)'
;MAKPEDVLAFWLDECTPADWYKSDAAFDATIRDRFAEAWREAAEGALGLWLTYPSGVLAYIILTDQFPRNMFRDSGDAFATDHLARAAAKVAIDRNWDLKIDEPGRQFFYLPLMHSENLCDQDRAVRLIHSRMPET
;
A
#
# COMPACT_ATOMS: atom_id res chain seq x y z
N MET A 1 -18.48 -0.32 7.27
CA MET A 1 -17.42 -1.15 6.67
C MET A 1 -16.60 -0.31 5.68
N ALA A 2 -15.29 -0.38 5.79
CA ALA A 2 -14.40 0.37 4.90
C ALA A 2 -14.46 -0.17 3.47
N LYS A 3 -14.38 0.74 2.51
CA LYS A 3 -14.35 0.43 1.09
C LYS A 3 -13.00 0.87 0.50
N PRO A 4 -12.60 0.32 -0.66
CA PRO A 4 -11.37 0.78 -1.31
C PRO A 4 -11.31 2.29 -1.47
N GLU A 5 -12.44 2.91 -1.82
CA GLU A 5 -12.52 4.37 -2.00
C GLU A 5 -12.16 5.14 -0.72
N ASP A 6 -12.52 4.59 0.45
CA ASP A 6 -12.21 5.23 1.73
C ASP A 6 -10.71 5.30 1.98
N VAL A 7 -9.99 4.23 1.65
CA VAL A 7 -8.53 4.18 1.78
C VAL A 7 -7.87 5.16 0.82
N LEU A 8 -8.30 5.16 -0.44
CA LEU A 8 -7.71 6.03 -1.45
C LEU A 8 -8.03 7.51 -1.20
N ALA A 9 -9.26 7.82 -0.79
CA ALA A 9 -9.65 9.19 -0.48
C ALA A 9 -8.80 9.74 0.68
N PHE A 10 -8.58 8.94 1.70
CA PHE A 10 -7.73 9.35 2.82
C PHE A 10 -6.27 9.52 2.38
N TRP A 11 -5.69 8.48 1.77
CA TRP A 11 -4.25 8.44 1.53
C TRP A 11 -3.80 9.33 0.37
N LEU A 12 -4.58 9.37 -0.71
CA LEU A 12 -4.19 10.11 -1.91
C LEU A 12 -4.77 11.51 -1.97
N ASP A 13 -5.94 11.76 -1.36
CA ASP A 13 -6.62 13.04 -1.47
C ASP A 13 -6.54 13.89 -0.20
N GLU A 14 -6.79 13.31 0.99
CA GLU A 14 -6.71 14.03 2.26
C GLU A 14 -5.27 14.24 2.72
N CYS A 15 -4.41 13.25 2.51
CA CYS A 15 -2.98 13.35 2.85
C CYS A 15 -2.19 13.99 1.72
N THR A 16 -1.09 14.63 2.07
CA THR A 16 -0.11 15.14 1.09
C THR A 16 1.06 14.16 1.00
N PRO A 17 1.89 14.22 -0.04
CA PRO A 17 3.10 13.38 -0.09
C PRO A 17 4.01 13.54 1.12
N ALA A 18 4.04 14.71 1.75
CA ALA A 18 4.81 14.91 2.98
C ALA A 18 4.27 14.07 4.14
N ASP A 19 2.95 13.84 4.18
CA ASP A 19 2.32 13.02 5.23
C ASP A 19 2.68 11.55 5.11
N TRP A 20 2.96 11.06 3.90
CA TRP A 20 3.19 9.64 3.66
C TRP A 20 4.44 9.09 4.38
N TYR A 21 5.39 9.96 4.70
CA TYR A 21 6.68 9.54 5.27
C TYR A 21 6.96 10.14 6.64
N LYS A 22 5.99 10.84 7.24
CA LYS A 22 6.20 11.44 8.55
C LYS A 22 5.99 10.44 9.68
N SER A 23 6.67 10.69 10.80
CA SER A 23 6.47 9.95 12.04
C SER A 23 5.72 10.86 13.02
N ASP A 24 4.42 10.61 13.20
CA ASP A 24 3.53 11.48 13.98
C ASP A 24 2.50 10.61 14.70
N ALA A 25 2.52 10.65 16.02
CA ALA A 25 1.66 9.79 16.85
C ALA A 25 0.17 10.06 16.61
N ALA A 26 -0.22 11.32 16.41
CA ALA A 26 -1.62 11.68 16.15
C ALA A 26 -2.09 11.17 14.78
N PHE A 27 -1.24 11.27 13.78
CA PHE A 27 -1.51 10.74 12.44
C PHE A 27 -1.64 9.23 12.48
N ASP A 28 -0.73 8.55 13.18
CA ASP A 28 -0.76 7.10 13.33
C ASP A 28 -2.05 6.65 14.03
N ALA A 29 -2.49 7.38 15.05
CA ALA A 29 -3.73 7.08 15.77
C ALA A 29 -4.95 7.25 14.86
N THR A 30 -4.97 8.26 14.01
CA THR A 30 -6.05 8.48 13.05
C THR A 30 -6.18 7.29 12.10
N ILE A 31 -5.05 6.79 11.58
CA ILE A 31 -5.05 5.64 10.68
C ILE A 31 -5.57 4.41 11.41
N ARG A 32 -5.09 4.19 12.62
CA ARG A 32 -5.52 3.04 13.43
C ARG A 32 -7.02 3.06 13.70
N ASP A 33 -7.54 4.22 14.11
CA ASP A 33 -8.96 4.36 14.43
C ASP A 33 -9.85 4.12 13.21
N ARG A 34 -9.41 4.55 12.04
CA ARG A 34 -10.22 4.46 10.82
C ARG A 34 -10.07 3.12 10.09
N PHE A 35 -8.92 2.48 10.15
CA PHE A 35 -8.60 1.37 9.26
C PHE A 35 -8.14 0.07 9.92
N ALA A 36 -7.98 0.02 11.24
CA ALA A 36 -7.51 -1.20 11.90
C ALA A 36 -8.44 -2.39 11.67
N GLU A 37 -9.75 -2.16 11.65
CA GLU A 37 -10.71 -3.24 11.40
C GLU A 37 -10.60 -3.75 9.97
N ALA A 38 -10.52 -2.85 9.00
CA ALA A 38 -10.32 -3.24 7.59
C ALA A 38 -9.02 -4.01 7.41
N TRP A 39 -7.97 -3.61 8.11
CA TRP A 39 -6.71 -4.34 8.09
C TRP A 39 -6.86 -5.77 8.59
N ARG A 40 -7.61 -5.96 9.68
CA ARG A 40 -7.87 -7.32 10.20
C ARG A 40 -8.64 -8.16 9.19
N GLU A 41 -9.63 -7.55 8.51
CA GLU A 41 -10.37 -8.23 7.46
C GLU A 41 -9.46 -8.66 6.31
N ALA A 42 -8.52 -7.79 5.92
CA ALA A 42 -7.54 -8.14 4.89
C ALA A 42 -6.65 -9.30 5.35
N ALA A 43 -6.17 -9.25 6.59
CA ALA A 43 -5.33 -10.29 7.16
C ALA A 43 -6.05 -11.65 7.20
N GLU A 44 -7.38 -11.64 7.37
CA GLU A 44 -8.21 -12.84 7.41
C GLU A 44 -8.64 -13.32 6.02
N GLY A 45 -8.28 -12.59 4.95
CA GLY A 45 -8.64 -12.96 3.59
C GLY A 45 -10.03 -12.54 3.16
N ALA A 46 -10.68 -11.61 3.89
CA ALA A 46 -12.07 -11.21 3.62
C ALA A 46 -12.21 -10.15 2.53
N LEU A 47 -11.11 -9.53 2.08
CA LEU A 47 -11.17 -8.42 1.13
C LEU A 47 -10.76 -8.82 -0.30
N GLY A 48 -10.99 -10.07 -0.68
CA GLY A 48 -10.61 -10.57 -2.01
C GLY A 48 -11.19 -9.78 -3.17
N LEU A 49 -12.39 -9.22 -3.01
CA LEU A 49 -13.03 -8.44 -4.08
C LEU A 49 -12.25 -7.15 -4.41
N TRP A 50 -11.47 -6.62 -3.47
CA TRP A 50 -10.63 -5.46 -3.73
C TRP A 50 -9.54 -5.77 -4.77
N LEU A 51 -9.19 -7.03 -4.93
CA LEU A 51 -8.11 -7.46 -5.83
C LEU A 51 -8.56 -7.63 -7.27
N THR A 52 -9.80 -7.31 -7.59
CA THR A 52 -10.39 -7.57 -8.92
C THR A 52 -10.29 -6.42 -9.90
N TYR A 53 -9.77 -5.25 -9.47
CA TYR A 53 -9.62 -4.09 -10.36
C TYR A 53 -8.48 -3.18 -9.84
N PRO A 54 -7.89 -2.36 -10.72
CA PRO A 54 -6.65 -1.62 -10.40
C PRO A 54 -6.71 -0.75 -9.14
N SER A 55 -7.75 0.08 -8.98
CA SER A 55 -7.82 0.97 -7.81
C SER A 55 -8.10 0.19 -6.53
N GLY A 56 -8.85 -0.91 -6.61
CA GLY A 56 -9.07 -1.78 -5.46
C GLY A 56 -7.79 -2.44 -4.98
N VAL A 57 -6.95 -2.91 -5.91
CA VAL A 57 -5.64 -3.48 -5.57
C VAL A 57 -4.77 -2.43 -4.90
N LEU A 58 -4.76 -1.21 -5.44
CA LEU A 58 -3.95 -0.14 -4.83
C LEU A 58 -4.39 0.12 -3.39
N ALA A 59 -5.70 0.22 -3.15
CA ALA A 59 -6.22 0.39 -1.80
C ALA A 59 -5.82 -0.77 -0.88
N TYR A 60 -5.89 -1.99 -1.39
CA TYR A 60 -5.49 -3.19 -0.65
C TYR A 60 -4.00 -3.14 -0.28
N ILE A 61 -3.15 -2.74 -1.21
CA ILE A 61 -1.71 -2.62 -0.97
C ILE A 61 -1.43 -1.55 0.09
N ILE A 62 -2.06 -0.38 -0.02
CA ILE A 62 -1.88 0.68 0.98
C ILE A 62 -2.31 0.17 2.37
N LEU A 63 -3.45 -0.51 2.43
CA LEU A 63 -3.99 -1.05 3.69
C LEU A 63 -3.08 -2.11 4.30
N THR A 64 -2.41 -2.93 3.50
CA THR A 64 -1.63 -4.07 4.00
C THR A 64 -0.12 -3.82 4.07
N ASP A 65 0.37 -2.78 3.39
CA ASP A 65 1.80 -2.42 3.39
C ASP A 65 2.08 -1.15 4.18
N GLN A 66 1.40 -0.04 3.83
CA GLN A 66 1.69 1.26 4.43
C GLN A 66 1.02 1.48 5.79
N PHE A 67 -0.26 1.21 5.88
CA PHE A 67 -1.02 1.48 7.10
C PHE A 67 -0.51 0.70 8.32
N PRO A 68 -0.12 -0.58 8.20
CA PRO A 68 0.43 -1.28 9.37
C PRO A 68 1.69 -0.63 9.93
N ARG A 69 2.50 -0.01 9.09
CA ARG A 69 3.71 0.70 9.53
C ARG A 69 3.39 1.92 10.38
N ASN A 70 2.23 2.53 10.15
CA ASN A 70 1.72 3.62 10.98
C ASN A 70 0.97 3.09 12.20
N MET A 71 0.05 2.12 12.01
CA MET A 71 -0.81 1.61 13.08
C MET A 71 -0.03 0.87 14.17
N PHE A 72 1.02 0.16 13.78
CA PHE A 72 1.77 -0.75 14.66
C PHE A 72 3.25 -0.37 14.72
N ARG A 73 3.54 0.91 14.73
CA ARG A 73 4.92 1.42 14.80
C ARG A 73 5.62 0.81 16.02
N ASP A 74 6.85 0.36 15.79
CA ASP A 74 7.69 -0.30 16.81
C ASP A 74 7.17 -1.68 17.25
N SER A 75 6.31 -2.30 16.45
CA SER A 75 5.81 -3.65 16.70
C SER A 75 6.03 -4.53 15.46
N GLY A 76 6.19 -5.84 15.69
CA GLY A 76 6.29 -6.82 14.59
C GLY A 76 5.02 -6.91 13.75
N ASP A 77 3.87 -6.50 14.30
CA ASP A 77 2.61 -6.47 13.57
C ASP A 77 2.65 -5.52 12.37
N ALA A 78 3.57 -4.54 12.38
CA ALA A 78 3.77 -3.62 11.26
C ALA A 78 4.09 -4.37 9.96
N PHE A 79 4.66 -5.56 10.04
CA PHE A 79 5.11 -6.34 8.88
C PHE A 79 4.28 -7.60 8.63
N ALA A 80 3.26 -7.84 9.46
CA ALA A 80 2.49 -9.10 9.44
C ALA A 80 1.79 -9.36 8.11
N THR A 81 1.40 -8.32 7.38
CA THR A 81 0.70 -8.45 6.09
C THR A 81 1.55 -8.05 4.88
N ASP A 82 2.86 -7.86 5.05
CA ASP A 82 3.75 -7.51 3.94
C ASP A 82 3.68 -8.53 2.80
N HIS A 83 3.60 -9.82 3.13
CA HIS A 83 3.51 -10.88 2.11
C HIS A 83 2.25 -10.78 1.27
N LEU A 84 1.13 -10.35 1.86
CA LEU A 84 -0.11 -10.13 1.11
C LEU A 84 0.01 -8.96 0.15
N ALA A 85 0.58 -7.86 0.64
CA ALA A 85 0.80 -6.67 -0.19
C ALA A 85 1.74 -6.97 -1.35
N ARG A 86 2.82 -7.71 -1.09
CA ARG A 86 3.81 -8.08 -2.11
C ARG A 86 3.20 -8.95 -3.19
N ALA A 87 2.42 -9.96 -2.80
CA ALA A 87 1.75 -10.82 -3.78
C ALA A 87 0.77 -10.03 -4.65
N ALA A 88 -0.03 -9.15 -4.04
CA ALA A 88 -0.97 -8.31 -4.78
C ALA A 88 -0.25 -7.36 -5.74
N ALA A 89 0.86 -6.77 -5.29
CA ALA A 89 1.66 -5.86 -6.11
C ALA A 89 2.22 -6.57 -7.34
N LYS A 90 2.75 -7.77 -7.17
CA LYS A 90 3.33 -8.53 -8.29
C LYS A 90 2.28 -8.86 -9.35
N VAL A 91 1.10 -9.28 -8.93
CA VAL A 91 0.01 -9.57 -9.89
C VAL A 91 -0.41 -8.30 -10.62
N ALA A 92 -0.58 -7.19 -9.90
CA ALA A 92 -0.98 -5.92 -10.52
C ALA A 92 0.05 -5.44 -11.54
N ILE A 93 1.33 -5.51 -11.20
CA ILE A 93 2.42 -5.09 -12.09
C ILE A 93 2.45 -5.97 -13.34
N ASP A 94 2.29 -7.28 -13.19
CA ASP A 94 2.27 -8.21 -14.32
C ASP A 94 1.10 -7.92 -15.28
N ARG A 95 0.00 -7.36 -14.77
CA ARG A 95 -1.15 -6.96 -15.56
C ARG A 95 -1.06 -5.51 -16.05
N ASN A 96 0.02 -4.80 -15.73
CA ASN A 96 0.21 -3.37 -16.02
C ASN A 96 -0.86 -2.49 -15.37
N TRP A 97 -1.45 -2.93 -14.28
CA TRP A 97 -2.47 -2.17 -13.55
C TRP A 97 -1.89 -0.97 -12.81
N ASP A 98 -0.60 -1.01 -12.48
CA ASP A 98 0.12 0.13 -11.91
C ASP A 98 0.06 1.34 -12.84
N LEU A 99 0.05 1.11 -14.17
CA LEU A 99 -0.02 2.16 -15.17
C LEU A 99 -1.41 2.81 -15.29
N LYS A 100 -2.42 2.23 -14.62
CA LYS A 100 -3.77 2.81 -14.56
C LYS A 100 -3.92 3.89 -13.50
N ILE A 101 -2.92 4.02 -12.63
CA ILE A 101 -2.91 4.98 -11.52
C ILE A 101 -1.83 6.02 -11.79
N ASP A 102 -2.18 7.30 -11.64
CA ASP A 102 -1.25 8.40 -11.89
C ASP A 102 -0.19 8.51 -10.80
N GLU A 103 0.96 9.10 -11.18
CA GLU A 103 1.96 9.51 -10.21
C GLU A 103 1.41 10.66 -9.35
N PRO A 104 1.80 10.80 -8.09
CA PRO A 104 2.77 9.98 -7.37
C PRO A 104 2.15 8.75 -6.68
N GLY A 105 0.84 8.55 -6.74
CA GLY A 105 0.16 7.42 -6.11
C GLY A 105 0.65 6.08 -6.63
N ARG A 106 1.09 6.02 -7.87
CA ARG A 106 1.61 4.81 -8.51
C ARG A 106 2.73 4.15 -7.72
N GLN A 107 3.51 4.92 -6.96
CA GLN A 107 4.66 4.39 -6.20
C GLN A 107 4.26 3.28 -5.24
N PHE A 108 3.02 3.31 -4.75
CA PHE A 108 2.58 2.32 -3.75
C PHE A 108 2.45 0.92 -4.31
N PHE A 109 2.41 0.75 -5.64
CA PHE A 109 2.53 -0.58 -6.24
C PHE A 109 3.95 -1.14 -6.10
N TYR A 110 4.97 -0.30 -6.01
CA TYR A 110 6.37 -0.75 -6.02
C TYR A 110 6.97 -0.88 -4.61
N LEU A 111 6.43 -0.16 -3.64
CA LEU A 111 6.97 -0.19 -2.28
C LEU A 111 6.95 -1.58 -1.64
N PRO A 112 5.92 -2.44 -1.85
CA PRO A 112 6.00 -3.81 -1.34
C PRO A 112 7.21 -4.59 -1.82
N LEU A 113 7.67 -4.32 -3.04
CA LEU A 113 8.89 -4.94 -3.57
C LEU A 113 10.13 -4.34 -2.91
N MET A 114 10.12 -3.02 -2.63
CA MET A 114 11.21 -2.36 -1.91
C MET A 114 11.34 -2.88 -0.49
N HIS A 115 10.22 -3.25 0.15
CA HIS A 115 10.19 -3.76 1.52
C HIS A 115 10.53 -5.26 1.59
N SER A 116 10.65 -5.94 0.46
CA SER A 116 11.01 -7.35 0.41
C SER A 116 12.46 -7.54 0.84
N GLU A 117 12.75 -8.66 1.50
CA GLU A 117 14.12 -9.05 1.83
C GLU A 117 14.85 -9.65 0.62
N ASN A 118 14.13 -9.96 -0.44
CA ASN A 118 14.70 -10.52 -1.66
C ASN A 118 15.28 -9.42 -2.54
N LEU A 119 16.58 -9.49 -2.82
CA LEU A 119 17.27 -8.47 -3.61
C LEU A 119 16.72 -8.36 -5.04
N CYS A 120 16.24 -9.46 -5.63
CA CYS A 120 15.62 -9.41 -6.95
C CYS A 120 14.36 -8.56 -6.95
N ASP A 121 13.55 -8.63 -5.87
CA ASP A 121 12.36 -7.79 -5.73
C ASP A 121 12.75 -6.32 -5.61
N GLN A 122 13.77 -6.01 -4.81
CA GLN A 122 14.25 -4.64 -4.64
C GLN A 122 14.79 -4.06 -5.94
N ASP A 123 15.58 -4.82 -6.68
CA ASP A 123 16.09 -4.41 -7.99
C ASP A 123 14.96 -4.15 -8.98
N ARG A 124 13.95 -5.03 -8.99
CA ARG A 124 12.77 -4.87 -9.85
C ARG A 124 12.04 -3.57 -9.52
N ALA A 125 11.86 -3.27 -8.24
CA ALA A 125 11.19 -2.04 -7.81
C ALA A 125 11.93 -0.80 -8.31
N VAL A 126 13.25 -0.77 -8.15
CA VAL A 126 14.07 0.36 -8.61
C VAL A 126 13.91 0.56 -10.12
N ARG A 127 13.99 -0.51 -10.89
CA ARG A 127 13.85 -0.43 -12.35
C ARG A 127 12.46 0.05 -12.76
N LEU A 128 11.41 -0.42 -12.08
CA LEU A 128 10.04 -0.03 -12.37
C LEU A 128 9.79 1.44 -12.04
N ILE A 129 10.26 1.89 -10.89
CA ILE A 129 10.14 3.31 -10.50
C ILE A 129 10.85 4.17 -11.52
N HIS A 130 12.07 3.80 -11.90
CA HIS A 130 12.86 4.58 -12.86
C HIS A 130 12.16 4.67 -14.23
N SER A 131 11.59 3.56 -14.71
CA SER A 131 11.00 3.51 -16.05
C SER A 131 9.54 3.95 -16.09
N ARG A 132 8.77 3.73 -15.00
CA ARG A 132 7.31 3.97 -14.98
C ARG A 132 6.91 5.21 -14.18
N MET A 133 7.86 5.86 -13.50
CA MET A 133 7.62 7.10 -12.75
C MET A 133 8.64 8.17 -13.11
N PRO A 134 8.73 8.57 -14.40
CA PRO A 134 9.75 9.54 -14.81
C PRO A 134 9.53 10.95 -14.25
N GLU A 135 8.32 11.26 -13.81
CA GLU A 135 7.97 12.58 -13.27
C GLU A 135 8.32 12.73 -11.78
N THR A 136 8.82 11.67 -11.15
CA THR A 136 9.11 11.67 -9.71
C THR A 136 10.59 11.90 -9.42
#